data_4778b04d59bbd2ad27535f4f096f240a
#
_entry.id   4778b04d59bbd2ad27535f4f096f240a
#
_cell.length_a   1.000
_cell.length_b   1.000
_cell.length_c   1.000
_cell.angle_alpha   90.00
_cell.angle_beta   90.00
_cell.angle_gamma   90.00
#
_symmetry.space_group_name_H-M   'P 1'
#
loop_
_entity.id
_entity.type
_entity.pdbx_description
1 polymer ?
#
loop_
_entity_poly.entity_id
_entity_poly.type
_entity_poly.pdbx_seq_one_letter_code
_entity_poly.pdbx_strand_id
1 'polypeptide(L)'
;MKRVEVAAAVIIREDGFIFAAQRGYGEFKDYWEFPGGKLEEGESAGCALTREIREELDSEIEVGSLIKTVEYDYPAFHLTMHIYASTLVSGSLKLLEHENSMWLDIASIDSVKWLPADEEAIADIKAYLFRL
;
A
#
# COMPACT_ATOMS: atom_id res chain seq x y z
N MET A 1 -4.65 11.82 21.24
CA MET A 1 -3.75 11.31 20.18
C MET A 1 -4.35 11.62 18.82
N LYS A 2 -3.54 12.13 17.90
CA LYS A 2 -3.98 12.40 16.54
C LYS A 2 -4.35 11.09 15.82
N ARG A 3 -5.45 11.10 15.07
CA ARG A 3 -5.87 9.95 14.27
C ARG A 3 -5.64 10.25 12.78
N VAL A 4 -5.07 9.28 12.08
CA VAL A 4 -4.80 9.39 10.64
C VAL A 4 -5.42 8.19 9.95
N GLU A 5 -6.25 8.46 8.95
CA GLU A 5 -6.89 7.41 8.15
C GLU A 5 -6.30 7.41 6.73
N VAL A 6 -5.84 6.23 6.29
CA VAL A 6 -5.21 6.06 4.99
C VAL A 6 -5.78 4.87 4.25
N ALA A 7 -5.60 4.86 2.94
CA ALA A 7 -5.89 3.70 2.10
C ALA A 7 -4.59 3.29 1.39
N ALA A 8 -4.37 1.99 1.25
CA ALA A 8 -3.18 1.44 0.62
C ALA A 8 -3.56 0.37 -0.41
N ALA A 9 -2.77 0.26 -1.47
CA ALA A 9 -3.02 -0.66 -2.57
C ALA A 9 -1.99 -1.80 -2.58
N VAL A 10 -2.51 -3.03 -2.56
CA VAL A 10 -1.73 -4.20 -2.95
C VAL A 10 -2.01 -4.39 -4.44
N ILE A 11 -1.13 -3.86 -5.29
CA ILE A 11 -1.29 -3.91 -6.75
C ILE A 11 -0.79 -5.26 -7.22
N ILE A 12 -1.69 -6.10 -7.72
CA ILE A 12 -1.42 -7.49 -8.05
C ILE A 12 -1.27 -7.65 -9.57
N ARG A 13 -0.15 -8.18 -9.98
CA ARG A 13 0.15 -8.52 -11.38
C ARG A 13 -0.46 -9.87 -11.73
N GLU A 14 -0.62 -10.17 -13.03
CA GLU A 14 -1.23 -11.44 -13.49
C GLU A 14 -0.50 -12.69 -12.97
N ASP A 15 0.81 -12.60 -12.76
CA ASP A 15 1.63 -13.70 -12.25
C ASP A 15 1.60 -13.83 -10.73
N GLY A 16 0.79 -13.01 -10.04
CA GLY A 16 0.67 -13.04 -8.59
C GLY A 16 1.67 -12.21 -7.82
N PHE A 17 2.56 -11.49 -8.50
CA PHE A 17 3.50 -10.58 -7.86
C PHE A 17 2.80 -9.29 -7.47
N ILE A 18 3.22 -8.71 -6.36
CA ILE A 18 2.66 -7.48 -5.81
C ILE A 18 3.72 -6.37 -5.77
N PHE A 19 3.26 -5.14 -5.94
CA PHE A 19 4.11 -3.97 -5.99
C PHE A 19 4.41 -3.44 -4.59
N ALA A 20 5.69 -3.25 -4.29
CA ALA A 20 6.16 -2.64 -3.05
C ALA A 20 7.00 -1.41 -3.39
N ALA A 21 6.89 -0.35 -2.58
CA ALA A 21 7.62 0.88 -2.79
C ALA A 21 8.46 1.22 -1.56
N GLN A 22 9.66 1.75 -1.78
CA GLN A 22 10.59 2.10 -0.72
C GLN A 22 10.57 3.60 -0.47
N ARG A 23 10.37 3.99 0.78
CA ARG A 23 10.34 5.39 1.17
C ARG A 23 11.69 6.07 0.96
N GLY A 24 11.67 7.25 0.33
CA GLY A 24 12.88 8.01 0.03
C GLY A 24 13.20 9.13 1.01
N TYR A 25 12.36 9.36 2.02
CA TYR A 25 12.55 10.46 2.97
C TYR A 25 11.80 10.20 4.28
N GLY A 26 12.08 11.04 5.27
CA GLY A 26 11.38 11.05 6.55
C GLY A 26 11.94 10.04 7.55
N GLU A 27 11.20 9.86 8.65
CA GLU A 27 11.61 9.03 9.77
C GLU A 27 11.80 7.56 9.37
N PHE A 28 10.95 7.07 8.48
CA PHE A 28 11.02 5.68 8.02
C PHE A 28 11.65 5.56 6.63
N LYS A 29 12.62 6.42 6.33
CA LYS A 29 13.39 6.32 5.09
C LYS A 29 13.97 4.91 4.95
N ASP A 30 13.93 4.39 3.73
CA ASP A 30 14.42 3.05 3.34
C ASP A 30 13.52 1.89 3.75
N TYR A 31 12.48 2.13 4.55
CA TYR A 31 11.47 1.11 4.82
C TYR A 31 10.55 0.96 3.60
N TRP A 32 9.94 -0.20 3.49
CA TRP A 32 9.03 -0.53 2.38
C TRP A 32 7.57 -0.41 2.80
N GLU A 33 6.72 -0.05 1.86
CA GLU A 33 5.29 0.15 2.09
C GLU A 33 4.47 -0.18 0.86
N PHE A 34 3.17 -0.40 1.06
CA PHE A 34 2.22 -0.42 -0.04
C PHE A 34 1.85 1.02 -0.37
N PRO A 35 1.80 1.38 -1.67
CA PRO A 35 1.50 2.77 -2.04
C PRO A 35 0.07 3.15 -1.67
N GLY A 36 -0.13 4.41 -1.37
CA GLY A 36 -1.42 4.97 -0.97
C GLY A 36 -1.23 6.27 -0.22
N GLY A 37 -2.25 6.70 0.50
CA GLY A 37 -2.16 7.94 1.25
C GLY A 37 -3.41 8.25 2.05
N LYS A 38 -3.43 9.46 2.60
CA LYS A 38 -4.50 9.92 3.51
C LYS A 38 -5.80 10.15 2.77
N LEU A 39 -6.92 9.78 3.42
CA LEU A 39 -8.24 10.18 2.98
C LEU A 39 -8.43 11.68 3.23
N GLU A 40 -8.99 12.37 2.25
CA GLU A 40 -9.46 13.74 2.41
C GLU A 40 -10.88 13.72 2.96
N GLU A 41 -11.30 14.83 3.56
CA GLU A 41 -12.64 14.96 4.14
C GLU A 41 -13.73 14.62 3.11
N GLY A 42 -14.64 13.73 3.48
CA GLY A 42 -15.74 13.30 2.61
C GLY A 42 -15.37 12.30 1.54
N GLU A 43 -14.10 11.89 1.48
CA GLU A 43 -13.60 10.98 0.47
C GLU A 43 -13.74 9.53 0.93
N SER A 44 -14.18 8.62 0.04
CA SER A 44 -14.16 7.20 0.33
C SER A 44 -12.74 6.67 0.24
N ALA A 45 -12.48 5.52 0.88
CA ALA A 45 -11.16 4.90 0.82
C ALA A 45 -10.75 4.55 -0.62
N GLY A 46 -11.70 4.04 -1.42
CA GLY A 46 -11.43 3.71 -2.82
C GLY A 46 -11.10 4.93 -3.68
N CYS A 47 -11.82 6.02 -3.48
CA CYS A 47 -11.54 7.27 -4.20
C CYS A 47 -10.21 7.87 -3.79
N ALA A 48 -9.90 7.86 -2.49
CA ALA A 48 -8.62 8.34 -1.97
C ALA A 48 -7.47 7.55 -2.58
N LEU A 49 -7.61 6.23 -2.61
CA LEU A 49 -6.57 5.36 -3.13
C LEU A 49 -6.32 5.59 -4.62
N THR A 50 -7.38 5.68 -5.41
CA THR A 50 -7.26 5.98 -6.85
C THR A 50 -6.53 7.31 -7.08
N ARG A 51 -6.89 8.34 -6.32
CA ARG A 51 -6.24 9.65 -6.39
C ARG A 51 -4.77 9.59 -6.00
N GLU A 52 -4.45 8.94 -4.88
CA GLU A 52 -3.08 8.85 -4.38
C GLU A 52 -2.16 8.10 -5.35
N ILE A 53 -2.64 7.01 -5.94
CA ILE A 53 -1.83 6.25 -6.91
C ILE A 53 -1.58 7.11 -8.16
N ARG A 54 -2.56 7.89 -8.58
CA ARG A 54 -2.39 8.82 -9.70
C ARG A 54 -1.32 9.86 -9.38
N GLU A 55 -1.37 10.43 -8.18
CA GLU A 55 -0.42 11.45 -7.73
C GLU A 55 1.00 10.92 -7.51
N GLU A 56 1.13 9.74 -6.90
CA GLU A 56 2.43 9.19 -6.51
C GLU A 56 3.12 8.39 -7.61
N LEU A 57 2.34 7.72 -8.46
CA LEU A 57 2.87 6.75 -9.43
C LEU A 57 2.47 7.04 -10.88
N ASP A 58 1.75 8.14 -11.11
CA ASP A 58 1.27 8.51 -12.45
C ASP A 58 0.60 7.33 -13.16
N SER A 59 -0.24 6.61 -12.45
CA SER A 59 -0.89 5.39 -12.94
C SER A 59 -2.33 5.31 -12.47
N GLU A 60 -3.13 4.52 -13.21
CA GLU A 60 -4.52 4.27 -12.87
C GLU A 60 -4.69 2.83 -12.42
N ILE A 61 -5.39 2.63 -11.31
CA ILE A 61 -5.71 1.31 -10.79
C ILE A 61 -7.21 1.10 -10.69
N GLU A 62 -7.61 -0.16 -10.70
CA GLU A 62 -8.95 -0.58 -10.31
C GLU A 62 -8.86 -1.12 -8.89
N VAL A 63 -9.59 -0.49 -7.96
CA VAL A 63 -9.62 -0.90 -6.55
C VAL A 63 -10.61 -2.06 -6.40
N GLY A 64 -10.13 -3.17 -5.88
CA GLY A 64 -10.92 -4.38 -5.69
C GLY A 64 -11.32 -4.61 -4.24
N SER A 65 -11.10 -5.82 -3.75
CA SER A 65 -11.55 -6.25 -2.42
C SER A 65 -10.70 -5.67 -1.30
N LEU A 66 -11.35 -5.34 -0.20
CA LEU A 66 -10.65 -5.00 1.05
C LEU A 66 -10.01 -6.28 1.60
N ILE A 67 -8.68 -6.24 1.78
CA ILE A 67 -7.94 -7.37 2.36
C ILE A 67 -7.96 -7.29 3.87
N LYS A 68 -7.65 -6.12 4.41
CA LYS A 68 -7.57 -5.89 5.86
C LYS A 68 -7.62 -4.42 6.18
N THR A 69 -8.21 -4.08 7.35
CA THR A 69 -8.05 -2.77 7.97
C THR A 69 -7.11 -2.94 9.15
N VAL A 70 -6.00 -2.23 9.13
CA VAL A 70 -4.98 -2.26 10.19
C VAL A 70 -5.18 -1.05 11.10
N GLU A 71 -5.18 -1.30 12.41
CA GLU A 71 -5.13 -0.25 13.42
C GLU A 71 -3.76 -0.34 14.08
N TYR A 72 -3.00 0.74 14.07
CA TYR A 72 -1.65 0.74 14.60
C TYR A 72 -1.32 2.05 15.32
N ASP A 73 -0.76 1.95 16.53
CA ASP A 73 -0.34 3.11 17.30
C ASP A 73 1.14 3.40 17.07
N TYR A 74 1.42 4.44 16.28
CA TYR A 74 2.75 5.04 16.23
C TYR A 74 2.90 6.00 17.41
N PRO A 75 4.14 6.36 17.82
CA PRO A 75 4.31 7.25 18.99
C PRO A 75 3.53 8.56 18.91
N ALA A 76 3.40 9.15 17.71
CA ALA A 76 2.78 10.46 17.53
C ALA A 76 1.31 10.41 17.10
N PHE A 77 0.79 9.26 16.64
CA PHE A 77 -0.56 9.17 16.10
C PHE A 77 -1.06 7.73 16.03
N HIS A 78 -2.39 7.61 15.96
CA HIS A 78 -3.06 6.33 15.71
C HIS A 78 -3.36 6.25 14.21
N LEU A 79 -2.93 5.16 13.57
CA LEU A 79 -3.16 4.93 12.15
C LEU A 79 -4.29 3.92 11.94
N THR A 80 -5.24 4.26 11.07
CA THR A 80 -6.21 3.31 10.51
C THR A 80 -5.89 3.19 9.03
N MET A 81 -5.52 2.00 8.57
CA MET A 81 -5.12 1.77 7.18
C MET A 81 -5.98 0.71 6.53
N HIS A 82 -6.71 1.10 5.49
CA HIS A 82 -7.55 0.20 4.70
C HIS A 82 -6.76 -0.31 3.50
N ILE A 83 -6.50 -1.60 3.46
CA ILE A 83 -5.66 -2.23 2.43
C ILE A 83 -6.52 -2.97 1.43
N TYR A 84 -6.46 -2.54 0.16
CA TYR A 84 -7.27 -3.10 -0.92
C TYR A 84 -6.42 -3.82 -1.95
N ALA A 85 -6.88 -5.01 -2.36
CA ALA A 85 -6.37 -5.64 -3.57
C ALA A 85 -6.73 -4.76 -4.76
N SER A 86 -5.79 -4.53 -5.65
CA SER A 86 -5.96 -3.64 -6.79
C SER A 86 -5.25 -4.18 -8.02
N THR A 87 -5.67 -3.73 -9.21
CA THR A 87 -5.00 -4.08 -10.46
C THR A 87 -4.63 -2.82 -11.22
N LEU A 88 -3.52 -2.88 -11.95
CA LEU A 88 -3.08 -1.77 -12.79
C LEU A 88 -3.93 -1.72 -14.06
N VAL A 89 -4.54 -0.56 -14.34
CA VAL A 89 -5.33 -0.33 -15.55
C VAL A 89 -4.49 0.33 -16.62
N SER A 90 -3.72 1.35 -16.24
CA SER A 90 -2.83 2.06 -17.17
C SER A 90 -1.69 2.74 -16.43
N GLY A 91 -0.64 3.08 -17.15
CA GLY A 91 0.57 3.67 -16.58
C GLY A 91 1.63 2.62 -16.31
N SER A 92 2.80 3.05 -15.88
CA SER A 92 3.97 2.20 -15.66
C SER A 92 4.43 2.17 -14.20
N LEU A 93 3.61 2.66 -13.27
CA LEU A 93 3.96 2.79 -11.85
C LEU A 93 5.25 3.60 -11.68
N LYS A 94 5.25 4.80 -12.25
CA LYS A 94 6.38 5.70 -12.23
C LYS A 94 6.62 6.25 -10.83
N LEU A 95 7.84 6.12 -10.33
CA LEU A 95 8.18 6.58 -8.98
C LEU A 95 8.37 8.11 -8.97
N LEU A 96 7.38 8.84 -8.48
CA LEU A 96 7.42 10.29 -8.34
C LEU A 96 7.86 10.73 -6.95
N GLU A 97 7.63 9.89 -5.92
CA GLU A 97 7.90 10.21 -4.52
C GLU A 97 8.76 9.16 -3.81
N HIS A 98 8.78 7.92 -4.30
CA HIS A 98 9.54 6.83 -3.68
C HIS A 98 10.93 6.71 -4.30
N GLU A 99 11.88 6.17 -3.54
CA GLU A 99 13.26 5.99 -4.01
C GLU A 99 13.48 4.70 -4.81
N ASN A 100 12.62 3.69 -4.60
CA ASN A 100 12.76 2.39 -5.26
C ASN A 100 11.45 1.63 -5.25
N SER A 101 11.37 0.58 -6.06
CA SER A 101 10.23 -0.32 -6.10
C SER A 101 10.68 -1.74 -6.36
N MET A 102 9.81 -2.70 -6.01
CA MET A 102 10.10 -4.13 -6.19
C MET A 102 8.79 -4.89 -6.36
N TRP A 103 8.81 -5.93 -7.19
CA TRP A 103 7.73 -6.88 -7.28
C TRP A 103 8.07 -8.08 -6.40
N LEU A 104 7.14 -8.44 -5.51
CA LEU A 104 7.31 -9.53 -4.55
C LEU A 104 6.18 -10.53 -4.68
N ASP A 105 6.48 -11.81 -4.48
CA ASP A 105 5.46 -12.86 -4.40
C ASP A 105 5.36 -13.41 -2.98
N ILE A 106 4.55 -14.44 -2.78
CA ILE A 106 4.38 -15.06 -1.44
C ILE A 106 5.73 -15.51 -0.87
N ALA A 107 6.61 -16.01 -1.71
CA ALA A 107 7.91 -16.52 -1.27
C ALA A 107 8.88 -15.41 -0.89
N SER A 108 8.76 -14.22 -1.49
CA SER A 108 9.70 -13.11 -1.31
C SER A 108 9.14 -11.94 -0.50
N ILE A 109 7.86 -11.97 -0.15
CA ILE A 109 7.20 -10.84 0.54
C ILE A 109 7.87 -10.48 1.87
N ASP A 110 8.50 -11.43 2.54
CA ASP A 110 9.21 -11.20 3.81
C ASP A 110 10.64 -10.73 3.61
N SER A 111 11.11 -10.57 2.38
CA SER A 111 12.51 -10.22 2.10
C SER A 111 12.84 -8.75 2.30
N VAL A 112 11.86 -7.90 2.52
CA VAL A 112 12.04 -6.45 2.70
C VAL A 112 11.62 -6.04 4.10
N LYS A 113 12.14 -4.89 4.55
CA LYS A 113 11.78 -4.33 5.85
C LYS A 113 10.55 -3.43 5.69
N TRP A 114 9.39 -3.97 6.01
CA TRP A 114 8.12 -3.25 5.92
C TRP A 114 7.98 -2.21 7.04
N LEU A 115 7.28 -1.12 6.75
CA LEU A 115 6.79 -0.21 7.79
C LEU A 115 5.97 -1.03 8.79
N PRO A 116 6.02 -0.69 10.09
CA PRO A 116 5.34 -1.47 11.13
C PRO A 116 3.87 -1.77 10.86
N ALA A 117 3.10 -0.77 10.41
CA ALA A 117 1.68 -0.99 10.12
C ALA A 117 1.48 -1.91 8.90
N ASP A 118 2.30 -1.78 7.87
CA ASP A 118 2.23 -2.63 6.69
C ASP A 118 2.56 -4.08 7.04
N GLU A 119 3.55 -4.28 7.92
CA GLU A 119 3.94 -5.61 8.38
C GLU A 119 2.79 -6.34 9.06
N GLU A 120 1.91 -5.62 9.76
CA GLU A 120 0.74 -6.22 10.42
C GLU A 120 -0.22 -6.90 9.44
N ALA A 121 -0.20 -6.51 8.17
CA ALA A 121 -1.09 -7.05 7.15
C ALA A 121 -0.48 -8.19 6.33
N ILE A 122 0.80 -8.48 6.49
CA ILE A 122 1.50 -9.42 5.61
C ILE A 122 0.86 -10.82 5.62
N ALA A 123 0.48 -11.34 6.79
CA ALA A 123 -0.16 -12.65 6.88
C ALA A 123 -1.49 -12.70 6.11
N ASP A 124 -2.29 -11.64 6.22
CA ASP A 124 -3.58 -11.53 5.52
C ASP A 124 -3.38 -11.41 4.01
N ILE A 125 -2.35 -10.68 3.60
CA ILE A 125 -2.00 -10.51 2.18
C ILE A 125 -1.55 -11.86 1.60
N LYS A 126 -0.70 -12.60 2.30
CA LYS A 126 -0.29 -13.95 1.87
C LYS A 126 -1.50 -14.87 1.70
N ALA A 127 -2.42 -14.85 2.66
CA ALA A 127 -3.62 -15.66 2.61
C ALA A 127 -4.49 -15.29 1.39
N TYR A 128 -4.61 -14.00 1.11
CA TYR A 128 -5.35 -13.51 -0.05
C TYR A 128 -4.71 -13.99 -1.36
N LEU A 129 -3.38 -13.83 -1.49
CA LEU A 129 -2.65 -14.25 -2.69
C LEU A 129 -2.72 -15.75 -2.90
N PHE A 130 -2.66 -16.53 -1.82
CA PHE A 130 -2.73 -17.99 -1.88
C PHE A 130 -4.06 -18.47 -2.45
N ARG A 131 -5.15 -17.71 -2.25
CA ARG A 131 -6.50 -18.06 -2.73
C ARG A 131 -6.80 -17.61 -4.16
N LEU A 132 -5.92 -16.87 -4.78
CA LEU A 132 -6.12 -16.40 -6.16
C LEU A 132 -5.94 -17.51 -7.19
#